data_05cd9fcb965d499a90de82c52102658e
#
_entry.id   05cd9fcb965d499a90de82c52102658e
#
_cell.length_a   1.000
_cell.length_b   1.000
_cell.length_c   1.000
_cell.angle_alpha   90.00
_cell.angle_beta   90.00
_cell.angle_gamma   90.00
#
_symmetry.space_group_name_H-M   'P 1'
#
loop_
_entity.id
_entity.type
_entity.pdbx_description
1 polymer ?
#
loop_
_entity_poly.entity_id
_entity_poly.type
_entity_poly.pdbx_seq_one_letter_code
_entity_poly.pdbx_strand_id
1 'polypeptide(L)'
;RRQRQMCIRDRLSDLADPDTIWVTGVGQHQMWATQLIDFEKPHSWLSSGGLGTMGYGLPAAIGARVGSERFHEGEKPVWLIDGDGSFQMTSEELATAFHDHTPIKIALLNNSVYGMVRQWQTLFYGEHYSATNLMDGENTLEIVDVPDFVKLAEAYGCVGMRAFAEEEAIEAIKKANEINDRPVLIDFRVWKDAMVWPMVAA
;
A
#
# COMPACT_ATOMS: atom_id res chain seq x y z
N ARG A 1 18.56 4.54 -7.09
CA ARG A 1 17.89 3.92 -5.91
C ARG A 1 16.81 4.82 -5.28
N ARG A 2 16.98 6.17 -5.22
CA ARG A 2 15.94 7.10 -4.74
C ARG A 2 14.69 7.17 -5.65
N GLN A 3 14.83 6.88 -6.94
CA GLN A 3 13.76 6.99 -7.94
C GLN A 3 12.70 5.87 -7.90
N ARG A 4 13.01 4.67 -7.40
CA ARG A 4 12.11 3.51 -7.49
C ARG A 4 10.74 3.72 -6.83
N GLN A 5 10.69 4.41 -5.70
CA GLN A 5 9.42 4.63 -4.98
C GLN A 5 8.53 5.68 -5.67
N MET A 6 9.15 6.68 -6.27
CA MET A 6 8.42 7.67 -7.09
C MET A 6 7.85 6.99 -8.34
N CYS A 7 8.65 6.17 -9.02
CA CYS A 7 8.21 5.46 -10.22
C CYS A 7 7.00 4.54 -9.98
N ILE A 8 6.98 3.73 -8.90
CA ILE A 8 5.86 2.82 -8.62
C ILE A 8 4.53 3.58 -8.52
N ARG A 9 4.52 4.74 -7.85
CA ARG A 9 3.30 5.51 -7.58
C ARG A 9 2.85 6.32 -8.79
N ASP A 10 3.79 6.92 -9.52
CA ASP A 10 3.50 7.57 -10.79
C ASP A 10 2.87 6.55 -11.76
N ARG A 11 3.43 5.31 -11.79
CA ARG A 11 2.88 4.23 -12.62
C ARG A 11 1.51 3.74 -12.12
N LEU A 12 1.27 3.71 -10.82
CA LEU A 12 -0.08 3.41 -10.28
C LEU A 12 -1.08 4.44 -10.77
N SER A 13 -0.77 5.74 -10.67
CA SER A 13 -1.64 6.81 -11.16
C SER A 13 -1.85 6.73 -12.67
N ASP A 14 -0.78 6.55 -13.44
CA ASP A 14 -0.83 6.49 -14.92
C ASP A 14 -1.61 5.28 -15.47
N LEU A 15 -1.58 4.14 -14.76
CA LEU A 15 -2.13 2.87 -15.24
C LEU A 15 -3.49 2.52 -14.62
N ALA A 16 -3.91 3.22 -13.59
CA ALA A 16 -5.22 3.00 -12.97
C ALA A 16 -6.34 3.58 -13.81
N ASP A 17 -7.54 3.04 -13.60
CA ASP A 17 -8.75 3.59 -14.19
C ASP A 17 -9.00 5.00 -13.64
N PRO A 18 -9.42 5.99 -14.46
CA PRO A 18 -9.75 7.34 -13.99
C PRO A 18 -10.85 7.39 -12.93
N ASP A 19 -11.68 6.36 -12.84
CA ASP A 19 -12.74 6.23 -11.83
C ASP A 19 -12.30 5.54 -10.54
N THR A 20 -11.00 5.24 -10.41
CA THR A 20 -10.44 4.55 -9.24
C THR A 20 -10.71 5.30 -7.94
N ILE A 21 -11.18 4.55 -6.94
CA ILE A 21 -11.21 5.00 -5.55
C ILE A 21 -9.87 4.60 -4.91
N TRP A 22 -9.14 5.60 -4.42
CA TRP A 22 -7.88 5.43 -3.75
C TRP A 22 -8.08 5.37 -2.24
N VAL A 23 -7.50 4.36 -1.62
CA VAL A 23 -7.51 4.19 -0.16
C VAL A 23 -6.07 4.10 0.33
N THR A 24 -5.75 4.72 1.45
CA THR A 24 -4.42 4.61 2.04
C THR A 24 -4.46 4.09 3.46
N GLY A 25 -3.51 3.22 3.80
CA GLY A 25 -3.09 3.00 5.18
C GLY A 25 -2.35 4.22 5.74
N VAL A 26 -1.73 4.08 6.90
CA VAL A 26 -1.04 5.19 7.59
C VAL A 26 0.45 4.94 7.68
N GLY A 27 1.23 5.91 7.18
CA GLY A 27 2.70 5.88 7.19
C GLY A 27 3.31 6.71 6.06
N GLN A 28 4.58 6.48 5.74
CA GLN A 28 5.26 7.16 4.64
C GLN A 28 4.54 6.94 3.29
N HIS A 29 4.00 5.74 3.06
CA HIS A 29 3.23 5.40 1.86
C HIS A 29 2.02 6.31 1.68
N GLN A 30 1.31 6.67 2.76
CA GLN A 30 0.21 7.62 2.75
C GLN A 30 0.67 9.00 2.28
N MET A 31 1.75 9.52 2.86
CA MET A 31 2.30 10.83 2.53
C MET A 31 2.78 10.88 1.08
N TRP A 32 3.46 9.85 0.62
CA TRP A 32 3.88 9.76 -0.76
C TRP A 32 2.70 9.64 -1.72
N ALA A 33 1.68 8.84 -1.39
CA ALA A 33 0.49 8.72 -2.21
C ALA A 33 -0.23 10.06 -2.37
N THR A 34 -0.37 10.82 -1.29
CA THR A 34 -0.96 12.17 -1.32
C THR A 34 -0.18 13.15 -2.21
N GLN A 35 1.14 12.95 -2.37
CA GLN A 35 1.99 13.80 -3.20
C GLN A 35 1.99 13.44 -4.69
N LEU A 36 1.66 12.19 -5.03
CA LEU A 36 1.99 11.62 -6.35
C LEU A 36 0.82 10.93 -7.06
N ILE A 37 -0.30 10.69 -6.37
CA ILE A 37 -1.50 10.14 -7.01
C ILE A 37 -2.38 11.30 -7.45
N ASP A 38 -2.74 11.31 -8.72
CA ASP A 38 -3.72 12.23 -9.25
C ASP A 38 -5.13 11.68 -8.98
N PHE A 39 -5.96 12.49 -8.32
CA PHE A 39 -7.36 12.18 -8.08
C PHE A 39 -8.20 13.44 -8.33
N GLU A 40 -8.98 13.42 -9.37
CA GLU A 40 -9.76 14.59 -9.81
C GLU A 40 -11.23 14.51 -9.38
N LYS A 41 -11.70 13.33 -8.97
CA LYS A 41 -13.11 13.13 -8.65
C LYS A 41 -13.38 13.33 -7.16
N PRO A 42 -14.47 14.01 -6.79
CA PRO A 42 -14.90 14.09 -5.40
C PRO A 42 -15.13 12.68 -4.82
N HIS A 43 -14.78 12.52 -3.55
CA HIS A 43 -14.95 11.26 -2.81
C HIS A 43 -14.18 10.05 -3.37
N SER A 44 -13.14 10.28 -4.17
CA SER A 44 -12.25 9.22 -4.69
C SER A 44 -10.98 9.00 -3.84
N TRP A 45 -10.86 9.67 -2.69
CA TRP A 45 -9.72 9.55 -1.78
C TRP A 45 -10.18 9.27 -0.34
N LEU A 46 -9.76 8.14 0.22
CA LEU A 46 -10.07 7.73 1.59
C LEU A 46 -8.78 7.51 2.39
N SER A 47 -8.66 8.19 3.51
CA SER A 47 -7.45 8.16 4.32
C SER A 47 -7.76 8.50 5.77
N SER A 48 -7.09 7.85 6.72
CA SER A 48 -7.16 8.23 8.14
C SER A 48 -6.25 9.42 8.43
N GLY A 49 -6.62 10.61 7.91
CA GLY A 49 -5.83 11.83 8.05
C GLY A 49 -5.96 12.53 9.41
N GLY A 50 -7.00 12.25 10.17
CA GLY A 50 -7.23 12.85 11.50
C GLY A 50 -6.49 12.11 12.60
N LEU A 51 -6.89 10.89 12.91
CA LEU A 51 -6.28 10.08 13.97
C LEU A 51 -5.03 9.31 13.54
N GLY A 52 -4.80 9.13 12.22
CA GLY A 52 -3.65 8.40 11.73
C GLY A 52 -3.65 6.93 12.14
N THR A 53 -4.78 6.25 12.00
CA THR A 53 -4.96 4.87 12.47
C THR A 53 -4.32 3.88 11.49
N MET A 54 -3.21 3.26 11.86
CA MET A 54 -2.64 2.13 11.13
C MET A 54 -3.61 0.94 11.14
N GLY A 55 -3.70 0.21 10.01
CA GLY A 55 -4.70 -0.85 9.83
C GLY A 55 -6.04 -0.37 9.28
N TYR A 56 -6.26 0.94 9.13
CA TYR A 56 -7.46 1.49 8.50
C TYR A 56 -7.62 1.08 7.04
N GLY A 57 -6.53 0.91 6.32
CA GLY A 57 -6.51 0.83 4.85
C GLY A 57 -7.33 -0.33 4.30
N LEU A 58 -7.05 -1.56 4.73
CA LEU A 58 -7.69 -2.75 4.16
C LEU A 58 -9.22 -2.80 4.40
N PRO A 59 -9.73 -2.64 5.63
CA PRO A 59 -11.17 -2.62 5.85
C PRO A 59 -11.87 -1.44 5.15
N ALA A 60 -11.22 -0.29 5.04
CA ALA A 60 -11.75 0.85 4.30
C ALA A 60 -11.83 0.60 2.78
N ALA A 61 -10.86 -0.11 2.20
CA ALA A 61 -10.88 -0.50 0.80
C ALA A 61 -12.03 -1.49 0.50
N ILE A 62 -12.25 -2.46 1.39
CA ILE A 62 -13.40 -3.37 1.29
C ILE A 62 -14.70 -2.57 1.35
N GLY A 63 -14.83 -1.67 2.33
CA GLY A 63 -16.01 -0.82 2.47
C GLY A 63 -16.24 0.10 1.28
N ALA A 64 -15.17 0.67 0.69
CA ALA A 64 -15.25 1.49 -0.50
C ALA A 64 -15.76 0.71 -1.72
N ARG A 65 -15.30 -0.52 -1.90
CA ARG A 65 -15.76 -1.39 -2.99
C ARG A 65 -17.22 -1.75 -2.83
N VAL A 66 -17.63 -2.22 -1.67
CA VAL A 66 -19.03 -2.55 -1.35
C VAL A 66 -19.93 -1.32 -1.49
N GLY A 67 -19.47 -0.14 -1.03
CA GLY A 67 -20.21 1.11 -1.16
C GLY A 67 -20.37 1.54 -2.62
N SER A 68 -19.34 1.38 -3.45
CA SER A 68 -19.41 1.73 -4.87
C SER A 68 -20.43 0.87 -5.63
N GLU A 69 -20.53 -0.41 -5.33
CA GLU A 69 -21.51 -1.31 -5.91
C GLU A 69 -22.94 -0.93 -5.56
N ARG A 70 -23.16 -0.52 -4.31
CA ARG A 70 -24.53 -0.24 -3.80
C ARG A 70 -25.08 1.12 -4.18
N PHE A 71 -24.22 2.13 -4.28
CA PHE A 71 -24.66 3.54 -4.32
C PHE A 71 -24.24 4.29 -5.60
N HIS A 72 -23.47 3.66 -6.47
CA HIS A 72 -23.01 4.28 -7.71
C HIS A 72 -23.47 3.47 -8.93
N GLU A 73 -23.65 4.18 -10.04
CA GLU A 73 -23.95 3.54 -11.32
C GLU A 73 -22.70 2.84 -11.88
N GLY A 74 -22.42 1.64 -11.41
CA GLY A 74 -21.30 0.82 -11.83
C GLY A 74 -20.28 0.53 -10.74
N GLU A 75 -19.55 -0.55 -10.94
CA GLU A 75 -18.47 -1.00 -10.06
C GLU A 75 -17.22 -0.17 -10.29
N LYS A 76 -16.76 0.57 -9.29
CA LYS A 76 -15.53 1.34 -9.39
C LYS A 76 -14.33 0.50 -8.94
N PRO A 77 -13.20 0.55 -9.65
CA PRO A 77 -11.96 -0.02 -9.17
C PRO A 77 -11.54 0.62 -7.83
N VAL A 78 -11.03 -0.20 -6.93
CA VAL A 78 -10.48 0.28 -5.65
C VAL A 78 -9.03 -0.15 -5.54
N TRP A 79 -8.14 0.81 -5.35
CA TRP A 79 -6.74 0.60 -5.03
C TRP A 79 -6.45 1.02 -3.60
N LEU A 80 -5.91 0.09 -2.82
CA LEU A 80 -5.32 0.35 -1.51
C LEU A 80 -3.82 0.55 -1.66
N ILE A 81 -3.28 1.64 -1.14
CA ILE A 81 -1.84 1.86 -0.98
C ILE A 81 -1.53 1.74 0.50
N ASP A 82 -0.82 0.69 0.90
CA ASP A 82 -0.50 0.44 2.31
C ASP A 82 1.00 0.14 2.50
N GLY A 83 1.46 0.24 3.73
CA GLY A 83 2.79 -0.19 4.15
C GLY A 83 2.72 -1.51 4.90
N ASP A 84 3.82 -2.25 4.90
CA ASP A 84 3.93 -3.55 5.55
C ASP A 84 3.52 -3.54 7.03
N GLY A 85 3.92 -2.52 7.78
CA GLY A 85 3.55 -2.38 9.19
C GLY A 85 2.08 -2.03 9.42
N SER A 86 1.50 -1.17 8.59
CA SER A 86 0.07 -0.81 8.68
C SER A 86 -0.83 -1.96 8.23
N PHE A 87 -0.49 -2.61 7.13
CA PHE A 87 -1.23 -3.73 6.56
C PHE A 87 -1.32 -4.93 7.51
N GLN A 88 -0.23 -5.23 8.23
CA GLN A 88 -0.22 -6.34 9.19
C GLN A 88 -1.25 -6.22 10.31
N MET A 89 -1.70 -5.01 10.64
CA MET A 89 -2.62 -4.78 11.76
C MET A 89 -4.04 -5.28 11.50
N THR A 90 -4.41 -5.48 10.22
CA THR A 90 -5.74 -5.94 9.81
C THR A 90 -5.66 -6.90 8.61
N SER A 91 -4.53 -7.56 8.40
CA SER A 91 -4.31 -8.44 7.25
C SER A 91 -5.28 -9.63 7.20
N GLU A 92 -5.87 -10.01 8.34
CA GLU A 92 -6.93 -11.03 8.44
C GLU A 92 -8.18 -10.67 7.64
N GLU A 93 -8.42 -9.39 7.37
CA GLU A 93 -9.56 -8.95 6.55
C GLU A 93 -9.43 -9.35 5.07
N LEU A 94 -8.28 -9.89 4.66
CA LEU A 94 -8.18 -10.58 3.38
C LEU A 94 -9.17 -11.75 3.27
N ALA A 95 -9.48 -12.41 4.40
CA ALA A 95 -10.49 -13.45 4.45
C ALA A 95 -11.87 -12.89 4.09
N THR A 96 -12.25 -11.75 4.66
CA THR A 96 -13.49 -11.04 4.36
C THR A 96 -13.54 -10.65 2.87
N ALA A 97 -12.49 -10.02 2.38
CA ALA A 97 -12.43 -9.58 0.98
C ALA A 97 -12.54 -10.75 -0.01
N PHE A 98 -11.91 -11.89 0.29
CA PHE A 98 -11.98 -13.08 -0.55
C PHE A 98 -13.35 -13.76 -0.48
N HIS A 99 -13.87 -13.96 0.74
CA HIS A 99 -15.16 -14.61 0.97
C HIS A 99 -16.31 -13.85 0.31
N ASP A 100 -16.30 -12.52 0.39
CA ASP A 100 -17.36 -11.67 -0.14
C ASP A 100 -17.11 -11.26 -1.61
N HIS A 101 -16.14 -11.89 -2.27
CA HIS A 101 -15.78 -11.61 -3.67
C HIS A 101 -15.57 -10.12 -3.96
N THR A 102 -14.83 -9.45 -3.07
CA THR A 102 -14.56 -8.02 -3.15
C THR A 102 -13.23 -7.76 -3.86
N PRO A 103 -13.20 -7.51 -5.19
CA PRO A 103 -11.96 -7.44 -5.98
C PRO A 103 -11.25 -6.09 -5.80
N ILE A 104 -10.60 -5.92 -4.66
CA ILE A 104 -9.71 -4.78 -4.40
C ILE A 104 -8.28 -5.07 -4.87
N LYS A 105 -7.53 -4.03 -5.22
CA LYS A 105 -6.11 -4.09 -5.56
C LYS A 105 -5.30 -3.46 -4.44
N ILE A 106 -4.26 -4.15 -3.99
CA ILE A 106 -3.44 -3.74 -2.85
C ILE A 106 -2.01 -3.54 -3.33
N ALA A 107 -1.57 -2.28 -3.33
CA ALA A 107 -0.18 -1.89 -3.54
C ALA A 107 0.50 -1.81 -2.17
N LEU A 108 1.21 -2.86 -1.78
CA LEU A 108 1.93 -2.94 -0.52
C LEU A 108 3.34 -2.39 -0.69
N LEU A 109 3.62 -1.19 -0.17
CA LEU A 109 4.95 -0.58 -0.16
C LEU A 109 5.76 -1.12 1.03
N ASN A 110 6.48 -2.21 0.80
CA ASN A 110 7.17 -2.98 1.81
C ASN A 110 8.63 -2.56 1.94
N ASN A 111 8.96 -1.82 2.97
CA ASN A 111 10.31 -1.40 3.32
C ASN A 111 10.87 -2.11 4.55
N SER A 112 10.11 -3.02 5.17
CA SER A 112 10.46 -3.80 6.35
C SER A 112 10.79 -2.96 7.59
N VAL A 113 10.23 -1.73 7.67
CA VAL A 113 10.41 -0.83 8.81
C VAL A 113 9.13 0.01 9.04
N TYR A 114 8.96 0.50 10.27
CA TYR A 114 8.02 1.59 10.54
C TYR A 114 8.63 2.92 10.04
N GLY A 115 8.54 3.14 8.73
CA GLY A 115 9.35 4.12 8.01
C GLY A 115 9.14 5.56 8.47
N MET A 116 7.92 5.98 8.83
CA MET A 116 7.66 7.34 9.32
C MET A 116 8.34 7.58 10.66
N VAL A 117 8.22 6.66 11.61
CA VAL A 117 8.86 6.77 12.93
C VAL A 117 10.37 6.71 12.78
N ARG A 118 10.89 5.80 11.95
CA ARG A 118 12.31 5.72 11.64
C ARG A 118 12.86 7.01 11.03
N GLN A 119 12.13 7.65 10.13
CA GLN A 119 12.53 8.95 9.57
C GLN A 119 12.64 10.02 10.65
N TRP A 120 11.73 10.06 11.61
CA TRP A 120 11.82 10.99 12.74
C TRP A 120 13.03 10.68 13.63
N GLN A 121 13.33 9.41 13.87
CA GLN A 121 14.54 9.02 14.61
C GLN A 121 15.81 9.49 13.89
N THR A 122 15.83 9.42 12.55
CA THR A 122 16.93 9.98 11.76
C THR A 122 17.04 11.49 11.90
N LEU A 123 15.92 12.22 11.82
CA LEU A 123 15.93 13.68 11.75
C LEU A 123 16.11 14.35 13.13
N PHE A 124 15.53 13.78 14.18
CA PHE A 124 15.40 14.46 15.46
C PHE A 124 16.09 13.74 16.62
N TYR A 125 16.50 12.49 16.45
CA TYR A 125 17.05 11.66 17.53
C TYR A 125 18.43 11.10 17.20
N GLY A 126 19.20 11.76 16.32
CA GLY A 126 20.58 11.40 16.01
C GLY A 126 20.76 9.96 15.52
N GLU A 127 19.80 9.47 14.72
CA GLU A 127 19.80 8.10 14.19
C GLU A 127 19.71 7.00 15.26
N HIS A 128 19.23 7.32 16.45
CA HIS A 128 18.99 6.34 17.49
C HIS A 128 17.72 5.54 17.16
N TYR A 129 17.88 4.47 16.39
CA TYR A 129 16.77 3.61 15.96
C TYR A 129 16.35 2.66 17.07
N SER A 130 15.10 2.74 17.48
CA SER A 130 14.51 1.89 18.51
C SER A 130 13.14 1.41 18.08
N ALA A 131 12.95 0.08 18.09
CA ALA A 131 11.67 -0.60 17.80
C ALA A 131 11.02 -0.19 16.46
N THR A 132 11.80 0.17 15.45
CA THR A 132 11.30 0.56 14.12
C THR A 132 11.66 -0.41 12.99
N ASN A 133 12.56 -1.35 13.24
CA ASN A 133 12.86 -2.41 12.28
C ASN A 133 11.84 -3.54 12.45
N LEU A 134 11.27 -4.00 11.34
CA LEU A 134 10.40 -5.17 11.27
C LEU A 134 11.16 -6.43 10.86
N MET A 135 12.44 -6.30 10.53
CA MET A 135 13.35 -7.40 10.19
C MET A 135 14.70 -7.20 10.86
N ASP A 136 15.41 -8.29 11.11
CA ASP A 136 16.83 -8.27 11.46
C ASP A 136 17.68 -8.19 10.19
N GLY A 137 18.70 -7.34 10.20
CA GLY A 137 19.59 -7.15 9.04
C GLY A 137 19.34 -5.87 8.25
N GLU A 138 20.15 -5.68 7.20
CA GLU A 138 20.16 -4.43 6.45
C GLU A 138 19.58 -4.55 5.04
N ASN A 139 19.44 -5.76 4.52
CA ASN A 139 19.00 -6.00 3.15
C ASN A 139 17.48 -6.17 3.04
N THR A 140 16.77 -5.09 2.75
CA THR A 140 15.31 -5.10 2.59
C THR A 140 14.81 -5.83 1.32
N LEU A 141 15.72 -6.33 0.49
CA LEU A 141 15.35 -7.14 -0.68
C LEU A 141 15.24 -8.63 -0.34
N GLU A 142 15.75 -9.04 0.82
CA GLU A 142 15.59 -10.40 1.33
C GLU A 142 14.29 -10.50 2.13
N ILE A 143 13.61 -11.64 2.00
CA ILE A 143 12.40 -11.95 2.75
C ILE A 143 12.82 -12.82 3.94
N VAL A 144 13.53 -12.20 4.87
CA VAL A 144 14.01 -12.83 6.10
C VAL A 144 13.36 -12.11 7.26
N ASP A 145 12.83 -12.86 8.19
CA ASP A 145 12.26 -12.38 9.46
C ASP A 145 11.04 -11.43 9.33
N VAL A 146 10.46 -11.30 8.12
CA VAL A 146 9.19 -10.59 7.86
C VAL A 146 8.20 -11.54 7.22
N PRO A 147 6.89 -11.32 7.36
CA PRO A 147 5.90 -12.11 6.65
C PRO A 147 6.11 -12.09 5.14
N ASP A 148 6.01 -13.24 4.51
CA ASP A 148 5.90 -13.30 3.05
C ASP A 148 4.48 -12.94 2.64
N PHE A 149 4.25 -11.67 2.29
CA PHE A 149 2.92 -11.15 1.99
C PHE A 149 2.31 -11.76 0.73
N VAL A 150 3.11 -12.27 -0.19
CA VAL A 150 2.61 -13.01 -1.36
C VAL A 150 1.99 -14.32 -0.91
N LYS A 151 2.73 -15.12 -0.12
CA LYS A 151 2.20 -16.37 0.43
C LYS A 151 1.01 -16.13 1.37
N LEU A 152 1.02 -15.04 2.13
CA LEU A 152 -0.10 -14.66 2.99
C LEU A 152 -1.36 -14.41 2.14
N ALA A 153 -1.26 -13.61 1.08
CA ALA A 153 -2.35 -13.36 0.16
C ALA A 153 -2.88 -14.66 -0.49
N GLU A 154 -1.97 -15.51 -0.98
CA GLU A 154 -2.31 -16.80 -1.56
C GLU A 154 -3.00 -17.74 -0.56
N ALA A 155 -2.57 -17.74 0.71
CA ALA A 155 -3.19 -18.54 1.77
C ALA A 155 -4.65 -18.14 2.03
N TYR A 156 -5.00 -16.86 1.80
CA TYR A 156 -6.38 -16.36 1.86
C TYR A 156 -7.14 -16.51 0.52
N GLY A 157 -6.54 -17.13 -0.52
CA GLY A 157 -7.17 -17.30 -1.82
C GLY A 157 -7.09 -16.07 -2.74
N CYS A 158 -6.38 -15.03 -2.31
CA CYS A 158 -6.10 -13.84 -3.12
C CYS A 158 -4.98 -14.09 -4.12
N VAL A 159 -4.82 -13.22 -5.11
CA VAL A 159 -3.66 -13.27 -6.00
C VAL A 159 -2.51 -12.50 -5.36
N GLY A 160 -1.36 -13.15 -5.19
CA GLY A 160 -0.12 -12.55 -4.70
C GLY A 160 0.88 -12.32 -5.83
N MET A 161 1.46 -11.13 -5.90
CA MET A 161 2.55 -10.77 -6.82
C MET A 161 3.64 -10.02 -6.07
N ARG A 162 4.87 -10.00 -6.61
CA ARG A 162 5.98 -9.23 -6.05
C ARG A 162 6.75 -8.53 -7.14
N ALA A 163 7.24 -7.33 -6.84
CA ALA A 163 8.05 -6.54 -7.74
C ALA A 163 9.25 -5.90 -7.02
N PHE A 164 10.44 -6.05 -7.62
CA PHE A 164 11.70 -5.47 -7.16
C PHE A 164 12.21 -4.36 -8.09
N ALA A 165 11.71 -4.29 -9.31
CA ALA A 165 12.12 -3.35 -10.35
C ALA A 165 10.91 -2.62 -10.94
N GLU A 166 11.15 -1.52 -11.65
CA GLU A 166 10.10 -0.71 -12.26
C GLU A 166 9.33 -1.48 -13.33
N GLU A 167 10.02 -2.23 -14.17
CA GLU A 167 9.42 -3.03 -15.23
C GLU A 167 8.47 -4.09 -14.65
N GLU A 168 8.92 -4.79 -13.59
CA GLU A 168 8.10 -5.77 -12.88
C GLU A 168 6.88 -5.11 -12.21
N ALA A 169 7.05 -3.89 -11.69
CA ALA A 169 5.95 -3.13 -11.11
C ALA A 169 4.89 -2.77 -12.15
N ILE A 170 5.29 -2.32 -13.34
CA ILE A 170 4.38 -2.00 -14.45
C ILE A 170 3.60 -3.24 -14.87
N GLU A 171 4.29 -4.37 -15.03
CA GLU A 171 3.64 -5.64 -15.41
C GLU A 171 2.65 -6.11 -14.35
N ALA A 172 3.03 -6.05 -13.08
CA ALA A 172 2.17 -6.44 -11.97
C ALA A 172 0.92 -5.56 -11.86
N ILE A 173 1.05 -4.23 -12.02
CA ILE A 173 -0.09 -3.30 -12.01
C ILE A 173 -1.04 -3.59 -13.16
N LYS A 174 -0.53 -3.76 -14.39
CA LYS A 174 -1.36 -4.12 -15.56
C LYS A 174 -2.13 -5.40 -15.32
N LYS A 175 -1.43 -6.45 -14.85
CA LYS A 175 -2.05 -7.73 -14.53
C LYS A 175 -3.10 -7.62 -13.43
N ALA A 176 -2.84 -6.82 -12.39
CA ALA A 176 -3.80 -6.59 -11.31
C ALA A 176 -5.08 -5.91 -11.83
N ASN A 177 -4.96 -4.97 -12.77
CA ASN A 177 -6.13 -4.29 -13.36
C ASN A 177 -7.03 -5.23 -14.16
N GLU A 178 -6.48 -6.32 -14.70
CA GLU A 178 -7.24 -7.34 -15.45
C GLU A 178 -8.01 -8.32 -14.53
N ILE A 179 -7.60 -8.46 -13.27
CA ILE A 179 -8.20 -9.40 -12.31
C ILE A 179 -9.34 -8.70 -11.55
N ASN A 180 -10.58 -9.10 -11.82
CA ASN A 180 -11.77 -8.47 -11.24
C ASN A 180 -12.71 -9.46 -10.52
N ASP A 181 -12.23 -10.67 -10.22
CA ASP A 181 -13.00 -11.71 -9.53
C ASP A 181 -12.55 -11.95 -8.09
N ARG A 182 -11.41 -11.42 -7.67
CA ARG A 182 -10.84 -11.60 -6.34
C ARG A 182 -9.84 -10.52 -5.97
N PRO A 183 -9.46 -10.39 -4.68
CA PRO A 183 -8.43 -9.45 -4.25
C PRO A 183 -7.06 -9.79 -4.83
N VAL A 184 -6.29 -8.74 -5.12
CA VAL A 184 -4.90 -8.84 -5.61
C VAL A 184 -3.98 -8.05 -4.69
N LEU A 185 -2.87 -8.65 -4.27
CA LEU A 185 -1.82 -7.98 -3.50
C LEU A 185 -0.52 -7.98 -4.29
N ILE A 186 0.08 -6.81 -4.44
CA ILE A 186 1.42 -6.65 -5.02
C ILE A 186 2.36 -6.17 -3.93
N ASP A 187 3.34 -7.01 -3.55
CA ASP A 187 4.42 -6.67 -2.61
C ASP A 187 5.53 -5.92 -3.36
N PHE A 188 5.49 -4.59 -3.34
CA PHE A 188 6.52 -3.73 -3.89
C PHE A 188 7.66 -3.57 -2.88
N ARG A 189 8.81 -4.14 -3.17
CA ARG A 189 10.00 -4.05 -2.30
C ARG A 189 10.68 -2.70 -2.47
N VAL A 190 10.64 -1.89 -1.43
CA VAL A 190 11.19 -0.53 -1.43
C VAL A 190 12.33 -0.37 -0.42
N TRP A 191 13.12 0.70 -0.56
CA TRP A 191 14.29 0.94 0.28
C TRP A 191 13.90 1.47 1.66
N LYS A 192 14.48 0.87 2.74
CA LYS A 192 14.13 1.20 4.14
C LYS A 192 14.46 2.64 4.56
N ASP A 193 15.52 3.22 3.99
CA ASP A 193 15.99 4.55 4.36
C ASP A 193 15.46 5.64 3.42
N ALA A 194 14.44 5.33 2.62
CA ALA A 194 13.77 6.34 1.84
C ALA A 194 12.95 7.27 2.72
N MET A 195 13.06 8.56 2.46
CA MET A 195 12.40 9.60 3.24
C MET A 195 11.33 10.31 2.42
N VAL A 196 10.30 10.77 3.09
CA VAL A 196 9.29 11.68 2.53
C VAL A 196 9.82 13.10 2.58
N TRP A 197 9.76 13.82 1.46
CA TRP A 197 10.15 15.22 1.36
C TRP A 197 9.17 15.99 0.46
N PRO A 198 8.86 17.26 0.82
CA PRO A 198 9.15 17.89 2.11
C PRO A 198 8.37 17.23 3.24
N MET A 199 9.00 17.11 4.41
CA MET A 199 8.30 16.81 5.65
C MET A 199 8.20 18.12 6.43
N VAL A 200 7.00 18.67 6.51
CA VAL A 200 6.76 19.90 7.26
C VAL A 200 6.59 19.52 8.72
N ALA A 201 7.45 20.02 9.58
CA ALA A 201 7.19 20.00 11.02
C ALA A 201 5.97 20.87 11.31
N ALA A 202 5.00 20.32 12.04
CA ALA A 202 3.85 21.10 12.50
C ALA A 202 4.27 22.13 13.53
#